data_ff8288760716e5e275ad60ca488ce41e
#
_entry.id   ff8288760716e5e275ad60ca488ce41e
#
_cell.length_a   1.000
_cell.length_b   1.000
_cell.length_c   1.000
_cell.angle_alpha   90.00
_cell.angle_beta   90.00
_cell.angle_gamma   90.00
#
_symmetry.space_group_name_H-M   'P 1'
#
loop_
_entity.id
_entity.type
_entity.pdbx_description
1 polymer ?
#
loop_
_entity_poly.entity_id
_entity_poly.type
_entity_poly.pdbx_seq_one_letter_code
_entity_poly.pdbx_strand_id
1 'polypeptide(L)'
;MKFLSVAQTAQKWNLSERTVRNYCANGKIPDAFLTGKKWNIPENAERPKKAKKSTPPPRTLLEVLKAEKASKIKGGIYHKIQVELTYNSNHIEGSKLTHDQTRYIFETNTIGITDSAVNIDDIVETANHFKCIDTVIDNAAKPLSETFIKQLHLTLKNGTSDSRKDWFVVGDYKKYPNEVGGKITVLPEKVPESINNILKRVLYRS
;
A
#
# COMPACT_ATOMS: atom_id res chain seq x y z
N MET A 1 -25.36 -50.93 15.70
CA MET A 1 -25.15 -49.80 14.78
C MET A 1 -24.35 -50.31 13.59
N LYS A 2 -24.76 -49.92 12.37
CA LYS A 2 -23.97 -50.22 11.18
C LYS A 2 -22.98 -49.11 10.90
N PHE A 3 -21.78 -49.48 10.47
CA PHE A 3 -20.70 -48.56 10.13
C PHE A 3 -20.32 -48.70 8.67
N LEU A 4 -20.02 -47.59 8.04
CA LEU A 4 -19.53 -47.52 6.67
C LEU A 4 -18.02 -47.27 6.66
N SER A 5 -17.37 -47.78 5.63
CA SER A 5 -15.97 -47.46 5.34
C SER A 5 -15.88 -46.05 4.72
N VAL A 6 -14.67 -45.50 4.66
CA VAL A 6 -14.40 -44.22 3.98
C VAL A 6 -14.88 -44.22 2.53
N ALA A 7 -14.63 -45.31 1.79
CA ALA A 7 -15.05 -45.45 0.39
C ALA A 7 -16.56 -45.40 0.24
N GLN A 8 -17.30 -46.18 1.06
CA GLN A 8 -18.76 -46.19 1.04
C GLN A 8 -19.36 -44.82 1.41
N THR A 9 -18.78 -44.15 2.43
CA THR A 9 -19.21 -42.83 2.83
C THR A 9 -18.89 -41.77 1.75
N ALA A 10 -17.75 -41.88 1.10
CA ALA A 10 -17.37 -41.02 -0.02
C ALA A 10 -18.36 -41.13 -1.18
N GLN A 11 -18.76 -42.34 -1.53
CA GLN A 11 -19.77 -42.59 -2.53
C GLN A 11 -21.13 -42.05 -2.11
N LYS A 12 -21.59 -42.31 -0.88
CA LYS A 12 -22.87 -41.82 -0.34
C LYS A 12 -22.97 -40.29 -0.35
N TRP A 13 -21.87 -39.60 -0.04
CA TRP A 13 -21.85 -38.13 0.06
C TRP A 13 -21.38 -37.43 -1.22
N ASN A 14 -21.04 -38.19 -2.27
CA ASN A 14 -20.43 -37.68 -3.50
C ASN A 14 -19.20 -36.79 -3.22
N LEU A 15 -18.25 -37.37 -2.48
CA LEU A 15 -16.99 -36.72 -2.07
C LEU A 15 -15.81 -37.63 -2.39
N SER A 16 -14.59 -37.05 -2.41
CA SER A 16 -13.38 -37.84 -2.44
C SER A 16 -13.13 -38.54 -1.09
N GLU A 17 -12.54 -39.74 -1.10
CA GLU A 17 -12.13 -40.46 0.10
C GLU A 17 -11.19 -39.59 0.99
N ARG A 18 -10.30 -38.81 0.37
CA ARG A 18 -9.42 -37.87 1.07
C ARG A 18 -10.21 -36.85 1.91
N THR A 19 -11.31 -36.33 1.36
CA THR A 19 -12.18 -35.38 2.06
C THR A 19 -12.85 -36.05 3.27
N VAL A 20 -13.35 -37.27 3.11
CA VAL A 20 -13.98 -38.00 4.21
C VAL A 20 -12.95 -38.32 5.31
N ARG A 21 -11.74 -38.79 4.96
CA ARG A 21 -10.66 -39.02 5.95
C ARG A 21 -10.32 -37.74 6.72
N ASN A 22 -10.27 -36.61 6.04
CA ASN A 22 -10.02 -35.31 6.69
C ASN A 22 -11.16 -34.93 7.64
N TYR A 23 -12.41 -35.21 7.31
CA TYR A 23 -13.54 -34.97 8.21
C TYR A 23 -13.46 -35.86 9.47
N CYS A 24 -13.11 -37.12 9.32
CA CYS A 24 -12.88 -38.04 10.46
C CYS A 24 -11.73 -37.54 11.34
N ALA A 25 -10.56 -37.25 10.73
CA ALA A 25 -9.36 -36.83 11.45
C ALA A 25 -9.54 -35.51 12.21
N ASN A 26 -10.39 -34.62 11.70
CA ASN A 26 -10.71 -33.33 12.35
C ASN A 26 -11.95 -33.39 13.27
N GLY A 27 -12.44 -34.61 13.61
CA GLY A 27 -13.59 -34.76 14.52
C GLY A 27 -14.91 -34.18 14.00
N LYS A 28 -15.04 -33.96 12.70
CA LYS A 28 -16.24 -33.36 12.08
C LYS A 28 -17.39 -34.35 11.88
N ILE A 29 -17.14 -35.64 12.09
CA ILE A 29 -18.14 -36.68 12.02
C ILE A 29 -18.25 -37.28 13.43
N PRO A 30 -19.36 -37.00 14.14
CA PRO A 30 -19.56 -37.60 15.47
C PRO A 30 -19.52 -39.12 15.41
N ASP A 31 -19.02 -39.74 16.47
CA ASP A 31 -18.94 -41.18 16.64
C ASP A 31 -18.15 -41.95 15.55
N ALA A 32 -17.41 -41.27 14.71
CA ALA A 32 -16.46 -41.90 13.80
C ALA A 32 -15.20 -42.28 14.58
N PHE A 33 -14.75 -43.54 14.49
CA PHE A 33 -13.56 -44.03 15.17
C PHE A 33 -12.64 -44.83 14.26
N LEU A 34 -11.38 -44.93 14.67
CA LEU A 34 -10.33 -45.61 13.92
C LEU A 34 -10.10 -47.01 14.51
N THR A 35 -10.16 -48.06 13.66
CA THR A 35 -9.74 -49.42 14.03
C THR A 35 -8.54 -49.80 13.17
N GLY A 36 -7.37 -49.85 13.77
CA GLY A 36 -6.12 -50.00 13.03
C GLY A 36 -5.90 -48.82 12.09
N LYS A 37 -5.92 -49.07 10.77
CA LYS A 37 -5.78 -48.00 9.73
C LYS A 37 -7.11 -47.68 9.02
N LYS A 38 -8.25 -48.18 9.52
CA LYS A 38 -9.56 -48.02 8.85
C LYS A 38 -10.50 -47.17 9.70
N TRP A 39 -11.08 -46.16 9.14
CA TRP A 39 -12.14 -45.35 9.76
C TRP A 39 -13.49 -46.11 9.66
N ASN A 40 -14.21 -46.16 10.77
CA ASN A 40 -15.58 -46.65 10.88
C ASN A 40 -16.48 -45.42 11.10
N ILE A 41 -17.40 -45.21 10.17
CA ILE A 41 -18.26 -44.02 10.14
C ILE A 41 -19.72 -44.51 10.34
N PRO A 42 -20.47 -43.98 11.31
CA PRO A 42 -21.87 -44.36 11.48
C PRO A 42 -22.65 -44.22 10.18
N GLU A 43 -23.49 -45.21 9.84
CA GLU A 43 -24.30 -45.16 8.62
C GLU A 43 -25.27 -43.98 8.58
N ASN A 44 -25.76 -43.57 9.76
CA ASN A 44 -26.64 -42.42 9.93
C ASN A 44 -25.89 -41.06 10.04
N ALA A 45 -24.55 -41.05 9.93
CA ALA A 45 -23.81 -39.83 9.95
C ALA A 45 -24.22 -38.89 8.81
N GLU A 46 -24.38 -37.60 9.13
CA GLU A 46 -24.67 -36.55 8.15
C GLU A 46 -23.36 -35.98 7.58
N ARG A 47 -23.45 -35.55 6.32
CA ARG A 47 -22.35 -34.86 5.66
C ARG A 47 -22.06 -33.54 6.38
N PRO A 48 -20.84 -33.30 6.89
CA PRO A 48 -20.49 -32.04 7.50
C PRO A 48 -20.72 -30.87 6.51
N LYS A 49 -21.49 -29.86 6.94
CA LYS A 49 -21.68 -28.66 6.15
C LYS A 49 -20.32 -27.97 5.99
N LYS A 50 -19.97 -27.62 4.73
CA LYS A 50 -18.82 -26.74 4.51
C LYS A 50 -19.05 -25.47 5.31
N ALA A 51 -18.18 -25.18 6.28
CA ALA A 51 -18.18 -23.85 6.87
C ALA A 51 -18.09 -22.84 5.72
N LYS A 52 -19.08 -21.97 5.58
CA LYS A 52 -18.97 -20.82 4.68
C LYS A 52 -17.72 -20.08 5.15
N LYS A 53 -16.67 -20.05 4.33
CA LYS A 53 -15.57 -19.12 4.54
C LYS A 53 -16.25 -17.76 4.59
N SER A 54 -16.32 -17.15 5.76
CA SER A 54 -16.71 -15.76 5.87
C SER A 54 -15.67 -15.01 5.03
N THR A 55 -16.07 -14.46 3.90
CA THR A 55 -15.23 -13.51 3.18
C THR A 55 -15.00 -12.37 4.16
N PRO A 56 -13.75 -12.08 4.55
CA PRO A 56 -13.52 -10.93 5.41
C PRO A 56 -14.14 -9.71 4.73
N PRO A 57 -14.67 -8.73 5.50
CA PRO A 57 -15.24 -7.53 4.92
C PRO A 57 -14.21 -6.90 3.97
N PRO A 58 -14.65 -6.26 2.88
CA PRO A 58 -13.74 -5.62 1.95
C PRO A 58 -12.90 -4.60 2.73
N ARG A 59 -11.58 -4.73 2.65
CA ARG A 59 -10.65 -3.77 3.26
C ARG A 59 -10.71 -2.47 2.48
N THR A 60 -10.67 -1.36 3.20
CA THR A 60 -10.50 -0.05 2.57
C THR A 60 -9.12 0.03 1.89
N LEU A 61 -8.98 0.90 0.89
CA LEU A 61 -7.68 1.14 0.23
C LEU A 61 -6.59 1.49 1.26
N LEU A 62 -6.92 2.33 2.24
CA LEU A 62 -5.98 2.73 3.28
C LEU A 62 -5.51 1.54 4.14
N GLU A 63 -6.42 0.64 4.50
CA GLU A 63 -6.06 -0.57 5.25
C GLU A 63 -5.15 -1.50 4.44
N VAL A 64 -5.40 -1.64 3.13
CA VAL A 64 -4.54 -2.42 2.24
C VAL A 64 -3.16 -1.80 2.15
N LEU A 65 -3.06 -0.48 1.91
CA LEU A 65 -1.79 0.23 1.82
C LEU A 65 -0.96 0.11 3.10
N LYS A 66 -1.60 0.28 4.27
CA LYS A 66 -0.92 0.13 5.57
C LYS A 66 -0.43 -1.31 5.81
N ALA A 67 -1.24 -2.30 5.44
CA ALA A 67 -0.87 -3.71 5.60
C ALA A 67 0.30 -4.11 4.67
N GLU A 68 0.26 -3.68 3.41
CA GLU A 68 1.32 -3.96 2.44
C GLU A 68 2.63 -3.21 2.78
N LYS A 69 2.55 -1.96 3.24
CA LYS A 69 3.68 -1.20 3.77
C LYS A 69 4.34 -1.94 4.94
N ALA A 70 3.57 -2.38 5.92
CA ALA A 70 4.08 -3.09 7.10
C ALA A 70 4.71 -4.44 6.75
N SER A 71 4.13 -5.18 5.80
CA SER A 71 4.60 -6.49 5.38
C SER A 71 5.70 -6.45 4.31
N LYS A 72 6.02 -5.28 3.76
CA LYS A 72 6.99 -5.06 2.67
C LYS A 72 6.74 -5.96 1.45
N ILE A 73 5.47 -6.21 1.13
CA ILE A 73 5.08 -7.03 -0.02
C ILE A 73 5.51 -6.34 -1.31
N LYS A 74 6.26 -7.07 -2.14
CA LYS A 74 6.63 -6.62 -3.49
C LYS A 74 5.49 -6.89 -4.47
N GLY A 75 5.27 -5.98 -5.41
CA GLY A 75 4.27 -6.12 -6.48
C GLY A 75 2.82 -5.86 -6.04
N GLY A 76 2.56 -5.47 -4.77
CA GLY A 76 1.26 -5.03 -4.29
C GLY A 76 0.92 -3.60 -4.73
N ILE A 77 -0.27 -3.12 -4.34
CA ILE A 77 -0.74 -1.77 -4.68
C ILE A 77 0.13 -0.67 -4.03
N TYR A 78 0.60 -0.90 -2.81
CA TYR A 78 1.53 0.02 -2.13
C TYR A 78 2.83 0.16 -2.93
N HIS A 79 3.46 -0.95 -3.32
CA HIS A 79 4.67 -0.95 -4.13
C HIS A 79 4.47 -0.21 -5.46
N LYS A 80 3.34 -0.49 -6.14
CA LYS A 80 2.99 0.15 -7.39
C LYS A 80 2.80 1.67 -7.23
N ILE A 81 2.10 2.10 -6.18
CA ILE A 81 1.92 3.53 -5.89
C ILE A 81 3.26 4.21 -5.61
N GLN A 82 4.13 3.59 -4.82
CA GLN A 82 5.46 4.14 -4.54
C GLN A 82 6.24 4.39 -5.83
N VAL A 83 6.31 3.43 -6.72
CA VAL A 83 7.10 3.55 -7.95
C VAL A 83 6.43 4.48 -8.97
N GLU A 84 5.18 4.21 -9.31
CA GLU A 84 4.47 4.93 -10.38
C GLU A 84 4.22 6.40 -10.04
N LEU A 85 3.72 6.68 -8.83
CA LEU A 85 3.42 8.05 -8.42
C LEU A 85 4.71 8.88 -8.31
N THR A 86 5.77 8.29 -7.75
CA THR A 86 7.06 8.97 -7.63
C THR A 86 7.67 9.25 -9.00
N TYR A 87 7.71 8.26 -9.89
CA TYR A 87 8.21 8.45 -11.24
C TYR A 87 7.45 9.56 -11.97
N ASN A 88 6.11 9.45 -12.02
CA ASN A 88 5.30 10.41 -12.76
C ASN A 88 5.40 11.83 -12.18
N SER A 89 5.34 11.99 -10.86
CA SER A 89 5.45 13.30 -10.21
C SER A 89 6.81 13.95 -10.49
N ASN A 90 7.90 13.24 -10.29
CA ASN A 90 9.23 13.77 -10.51
C ASN A 90 9.51 14.05 -11.99
N HIS A 91 8.97 13.23 -12.89
CA HIS A 91 9.12 13.45 -14.34
C HIS A 91 8.41 14.73 -14.81
N ILE A 92 7.24 15.06 -14.26
CA ILE A 92 6.53 16.33 -14.51
C ILE A 92 7.37 17.53 -14.04
N GLU A 93 8.11 17.39 -12.94
CA GLU A 93 9.01 18.42 -12.40
C GLU A 93 10.38 18.46 -13.12
N GLY A 94 10.58 17.62 -14.13
CA GLY A 94 11.77 17.65 -15.00
C GLY A 94 12.87 16.65 -14.67
N SER A 95 12.67 15.75 -13.71
CA SER A 95 13.60 14.66 -13.40
C SER A 95 13.88 13.80 -14.65
N LYS A 96 15.13 13.41 -14.81
CA LYS A 96 15.59 12.56 -15.92
C LYS A 96 15.74 11.10 -15.53
N LEU A 97 15.40 10.73 -14.30
CA LEU A 97 15.40 9.34 -13.89
C LEU A 97 14.38 8.54 -14.71
N THR A 98 14.78 7.35 -15.14
CA THR A 98 13.86 6.41 -15.79
C THR A 98 12.95 5.75 -14.75
N HIS A 99 11.88 5.13 -15.23
CA HIS A 99 10.98 4.35 -14.40
C HIS A 99 11.73 3.20 -13.68
N ASP A 100 12.62 2.51 -14.37
CA ASP A 100 13.44 1.44 -13.79
C ASP A 100 14.41 1.97 -12.73
N GLN A 101 15.05 3.12 -12.94
CA GLN A 101 15.91 3.74 -11.94
C GLN A 101 15.10 4.13 -10.69
N THR A 102 13.92 4.71 -10.86
CA THR A 102 13.00 5.00 -9.73
C THR A 102 12.66 3.72 -8.96
N ARG A 103 12.33 2.63 -9.66
CA ARG A 103 12.06 1.33 -9.07
C ARG A 103 13.28 0.76 -8.33
N TYR A 104 14.47 0.82 -8.90
CA TYR A 104 15.70 0.36 -8.24
C TYR A 104 16.00 1.13 -6.96
N ILE A 105 15.82 2.47 -6.97
CA ILE A 105 15.99 3.28 -5.75
C ILE A 105 15.01 2.81 -4.67
N PHE A 106 13.75 2.56 -5.02
CA PHE A 106 12.75 2.08 -4.06
C PHE A 106 13.05 0.68 -3.51
N GLU A 107 13.36 -0.27 -4.40
CA GLU A 107 13.48 -1.68 -4.04
C GLU A 107 14.81 -2.03 -3.37
N THR A 108 15.89 -1.33 -3.74
CA THR A 108 17.26 -1.75 -3.40
C THR A 108 18.11 -0.63 -2.79
N ASN A 109 17.59 0.61 -2.76
CA ASN A 109 18.34 1.81 -2.38
C ASN A 109 19.63 1.99 -3.22
N THR A 110 19.58 1.58 -4.48
CA THR A 110 20.67 1.72 -5.46
C THR A 110 20.15 2.37 -6.72
N ILE A 111 21.06 2.88 -7.55
CA ILE A 111 20.76 3.35 -8.90
C ILE A 111 21.59 2.53 -9.89
N GLY A 112 20.98 2.08 -10.97
CA GLY A 112 21.71 1.41 -12.05
C GLY A 112 22.70 2.37 -12.69
N ILE A 113 23.90 1.88 -13.02
CA ILE A 113 24.90 2.63 -13.77
C ILE A 113 24.35 2.89 -15.18
N THR A 114 24.42 4.13 -15.62
CA THR A 114 24.07 4.56 -16.98
C THR A 114 25.26 5.28 -17.59
N ASP A 115 25.33 5.30 -18.92
CA ASP A 115 26.37 6.03 -19.65
C ASP A 115 26.19 7.55 -19.60
N SER A 116 25.12 8.03 -18.98
CA SER A 116 24.80 9.45 -18.82
C SER A 116 24.89 9.88 -17.37
N ALA A 117 25.28 11.14 -17.15
CA ALA A 117 25.26 11.73 -15.82
C ALA A 117 23.83 11.81 -15.28
N VAL A 118 23.67 11.42 -14.02
CA VAL A 118 22.40 11.52 -13.27
C VAL A 118 22.49 12.67 -12.29
N ASN A 119 21.47 13.51 -12.25
CA ASN A 119 21.41 14.61 -11.29
C ASN A 119 21.21 14.06 -9.87
N ILE A 120 22.05 14.50 -8.94
CA ILE A 120 21.96 14.06 -7.54
C ILE A 120 20.65 14.53 -6.91
N ASP A 121 20.15 15.71 -7.26
CA ASP A 121 18.88 16.21 -6.75
C ASP A 121 17.72 15.31 -7.17
N ASP A 122 17.71 14.78 -8.40
CA ASP A 122 16.71 13.83 -8.87
C ASP A 122 16.69 12.56 -8.00
N ILE A 123 17.86 12.06 -7.60
CA ILE A 123 17.96 10.87 -6.73
C ILE A 123 17.44 11.20 -5.33
N VAL A 124 17.86 12.34 -4.75
CA VAL A 124 17.47 12.76 -3.41
C VAL A 124 15.96 13.01 -3.34
N GLU A 125 15.41 13.74 -4.31
CA GLU A 125 13.96 14.00 -4.37
C GLU A 125 13.17 12.72 -4.55
N THR A 126 13.64 11.79 -5.38
CA THR A 126 12.99 10.47 -5.55
C THR A 126 12.95 9.71 -4.24
N ALA A 127 14.06 9.62 -3.52
CA ALA A 127 14.11 8.94 -2.23
C ALA A 127 13.24 9.65 -1.17
N ASN A 128 13.18 10.98 -1.20
CA ASN A 128 12.33 11.77 -0.31
C ASN A 128 10.84 11.66 -0.66
N HIS A 129 10.50 11.53 -1.94
CA HIS A 129 9.13 11.36 -2.40
C HIS A 129 8.52 10.06 -1.85
N PHE A 130 9.26 8.97 -1.79
CA PHE A 130 8.81 7.74 -1.13
C PHE A 130 8.46 7.98 0.34
N LYS A 131 9.27 8.75 1.06
CA LYS A 131 8.99 9.12 2.46
C LYS A 131 7.74 10.00 2.57
N CYS A 132 7.51 10.90 1.61
CA CYS A 132 6.30 11.71 1.55
C CYS A 132 5.05 10.83 1.37
N ILE A 133 5.07 9.86 0.45
CA ILE A 133 3.97 8.91 0.26
C ILE A 133 3.69 8.13 1.55
N ASP A 134 4.74 7.64 2.21
CA ASP A 134 4.61 6.95 3.50
C ASP A 134 3.97 7.82 4.57
N THR A 135 4.41 9.08 4.65
CA THR A 135 3.87 10.07 5.58
C THR A 135 2.38 10.36 5.31
N VAL A 136 2.00 10.44 4.03
CA VAL A 136 0.59 10.61 3.63
C VAL A 136 -0.25 9.40 4.04
N ILE A 137 0.22 8.17 3.78
CA ILE A 137 -0.50 6.94 4.16
C ILE A 137 -0.69 6.87 5.68
N ASP A 138 0.34 7.22 6.46
CA ASP A 138 0.29 7.16 7.92
C ASP A 138 -0.67 8.20 8.52
N ASN A 139 -0.84 9.34 7.84
CA ASN A 139 -1.67 10.45 8.31
C ASN A 139 -3.00 10.60 7.55
N ALA A 140 -3.34 9.71 6.63
CA ALA A 140 -4.51 9.84 5.75
C ALA A 140 -5.87 9.94 6.48
N ALA A 141 -5.94 9.49 7.74
CA ALA A 141 -7.13 9.62 8.57
C ALA A 141 -7.23 10.97 9.32
N LYS A 142 -6.19 11.83 9.24
CA LYS A 142 -6.16 13.15 9.88
C LYS A 142 -6.58 14.23 8.89
N PRO A 143 -7.20 15.31 9.36
CA PRO A 143 -7.50 16.45 8.50
C PRO A 143 -6.23 17.03 7.87
N LEU A 144 -6.34 17.44 6.61
CA LEU A 144 -5.26 18.15 5.94
C LEU A 144 -5.03 19.52 6.62
N SER A 145 -3.77 19.85 6.90
CA SER A 145 -3.38 21.09 7.56
C SER A 145 -2.21 21.78 6.86
N GLU A 146 -2.07 23.08 7.07
CA GLU A 146 -0.93 23.87 6.61
C GLU A 146 0.39 23.27 7.10
N THR A 147 0.47 22.92 8.38
CA THR A 147 1.66 22.29 8.98
C THR A 147 2.04 21.00 8.27
N PHE A 148 1.04 20.18 7.90
CA PHE A 148 1.29 18.94 7.19
C PHE A 148 1.82 19.17 5.77
N ILE A 149 1.28 20.17 5.06
CA ILE A 149 1.78 20.56 3.73
C ILE A 149 3.24 21.03 3.82
N LYS A 150 3.56 21.89 4.79
CA LYS A 150 4.93 22.37 5.04
C LYS A 150 5.87 21.23 5.40
N GLN A 151 5.41 20.25 6.18
CA GLN A 151 6.19 19.06 6.52
C GLN A 151 6.50 18.20 5.28
N LEU A 152 5.53 18.00 4.38
CA LEU A 152 5.77 17.29 3.12
C LEU A 152 6.79 18.02 2.24
N HIS A 153 6.68 19.35 2.12
CA HIS A 153 7.64 20.16 1.38
C HIS A 153 9.04 20.08 2.01
N LEU A 154 9.14 20.18 3.34
CA LEU A 154 10.39 19.98 4.06
C LEU A 154 11.02 18.61 3.78
N THR A 155 10.22 17.56 3.84
CA THR A 155 10.71 16.20 3.57
C THR A 155 11.18 16.05 2.13
N LEU A 156 10.40 16.55 1.17
CA LEU A 156 10.67 16.39 -0.26
C LEU A 156 11.99 17.09 -0.66
N LYS A 157 12.17 18.34 -0.24
CA LYS A 157 13.30 19.18 -0.66
C LYS A 157 14.53 19.10 0.26
N ASN A 158 14.45 18.33 1.35
CA ASN A 158 15.58 18.18 2.26
C ASN A 158 16.80 17.52 1.58
N GLY A 159 17.96 18.15 1.71
CA GLY A 159 19.22 17.64 1.16
C GLY A 159 19.43 17.92 -0.35
N THR A 160 18.49 18.55 -1.02
CA THR A 160 18.67 19.00 -2.41
C THR A 160 19.50 20.27 -2.50
N SER A 161 19.96 20.63 -3.69
CA SER A 161 20.66 21.90 -3.93
C SER A 161 19.77 23.12 -3.59
N ASP A 162 18.46 23.00 -3.77
CA ASP A 162 17.50 24.03 -3.37
C ASP A 162 17.55 24.33 -1.87
N SER A 163 17.74 23.30 -1.03
CA SER A 163 17.81 23.46 0.42
C SER A 163 19.02 24.29 0.90
N ARG A 164 19.99 24.53 0.02
CA ARG A 164 21.19 25.33 0.31
C ARG A 164 21.11 26.77 -0.20
N LYS A 165 20.00 27.14 -0.84
CA LYS A 165 19.80 28.51 -1.35
C LYS A 165 19.17 29.40 -0.29
N ASP A 166 19.77 30.52 0.01
CA ASP A 166 19.30 31.44 1.07
C ASP A 166 17.90 32.00 0.81
N TRP A 167 17.50 32.07 -0.44
CA TRP A 167 16.18 32.58 -0.87
C TRP A 167 15.10 31.50 -0.92
N PHE A 168 15.45 30.22 -0.86
CA PHE A 168 14.51 29.11 -0.92
C PHE A 168 14.32 28.51 0.48
N VAL A 169 13.12 28.70 1.04
CA VAL A 169 12.84 28.24 2.40
C VAL A 169 12.15 26.87 2.32
N VAL A 170 12.90 25.81 2.61
CA VAL A 170 12.37 24.46 2.63
C VAL A 170 11.41 24.30 3.80
N GLY A 171 10.21 23.81 3.52
CA GLY A 171 9.17 23.61 4.54
C GLY A 171 8.43 24.88 4.94
N ASP A 172 8.59 25.97 4.19
CA ASP A 172 7.82 27.20 4.41
C ASP A 172 7.40 27.85 3.09
N TYR A 173 6.70 28.96 3.16
CA TYR A 173 6.25 29.72 2.01
C TYR A 173 7.40 30.48 1.34
N LYS A 174 7.22 30.72 0.05
CA LYS A 174 8.14 31.56 -0.72
C LYS A 174 8.23 32.97 -0.16
N LYS A 175 9.44 33.53 -0.18
CA LYS A 175 9.69 34.92 0.24
C LYS A 175 9.68 35.91 -0.91
N TYR A 176 9.82 35.42 -2.15
CA TYR A 176 9.91 36.25 -3.35
C TYR A 176 8.78 35.91 -4.32
N PRO A 177 8.31 36.90 -5.11
CA PRO A 177 7.42 36.61 -6.22
C PRO A 177 8.04 35.63 -7.19
N ASN A 178 7.23 34.76 -7.76
CA ASN A 178 7.64 33.85 -8.82
C ASN A 178 6.58 33.78 -9.93
N GLU A 179 6.98 33.26 -11.05
CA GLU A 179 6.18 33.14 -12.25
C GLU A 179 6.17 31.68 -12.71
N VAL A 180 5.03 31.24 -13.23
CA VAL A 180 4.87 29.92 -13.84
C VAL A 180 4.17 30.09 -15.19
N GLY A 181 4.82 29.63 -16.27
CA GLY A 181 4.26 29.71 -17.61
C GLY A 181 3.90 31.14 -18.06
N GLY A 182 4.74 32.13 -17.71
CA GLY A 182 4.51 33.55 -18.06
C GLY A 182 3.45 34.26 -17.22
N LYS A 183 2.96 33.64 -16.14
CA LYS A 183 1.95 34.21 -15.23
C LYS A 183 2.53 34.40 -13.84
N ILE A 184 2.40 35.60 -13.29
CA ILE A 184 2.75 35.90 -11.89
C ILE A 184 1.82 35.08 -10.99
N THR A 185 2.42 34.31 -10.08
CA THR A 185 1.66 33.55 -9.09
C THR A 185 1.25 34.42 -7.90
N VAL A 186 0.46 33.88 -6.97
CA VAL A 186 0.04 34.59 -5.74
C VAL A 186 1.27 35.19 -5.06
N LEU A 187 1.19 36.47 -4.70
CA LEU A 187 2.28 37.18 -4.00
C LEU A 187 2.60 36.56 -2.65
N PRO A 188 3.86 36.58 -2.20
CA PRO A 188 4.30 35.89 -0.99
C PRO A 188 3.44 36.19 0.25
N GLU A 189 3.09 37.43 0.48
CA GLU A 189 2.28 37.88 1.61
C GLU A 189 0.84 37.35 1.59
N LYS A 190 0.33 36.96 0.42
CA LYS A 190 -1.04 36.42 0.25
C LYS A 190 -1.09 34.88 0.23
N VAL A 191 0.07 34.21 0.21
CA VAL A 191 0.12 32.74 0.15
C VAL A 191 -0.53 32.09 1.37
N PRO A 192 -0.26 32.52 2.62
CA PRO A 192 -0.88 31.92 3.80
C PRO A 192 -2.41 31.95 3.77
N GLU A 193 -2.98 33.09 3.40
CA GLU A 193 -4.44 33.25 3.28
C GLU A 193 -5.00 32.35 2.18
N SER A 194 -4.34 32.30 1.02
CA SER A 194 -4.75 31.48 -0.12
C SER A 194 -4.76 29.99 0.23
N ILE A 195 -3.73 29.51 0.92
CA ILE A 195 -3.66 28.11 1.40
C ILE A 195 -4.79 27.83 2.40
N ASN A 196 -5.01 28.72 3.37
CA ASN A 196 -6.08 28.55 4.34
C ASN A 196 -7.48 28.47 3.67
N ASN A 197 -7.70 29.29 2.64
CA ASN A 197 -8.95 29.25 1.87
C ASN A 197 -9.11 27.93 1.09
N ILE A 198 -8.02 27.38 0.54
CA ILE A 198 -8.03 26.07 -0.12
C ILE A 198 -8.35 24.97 0.90
N LEU A 199 -7.69 24.97 2.05
CA LEU A 199 -7.92 23.99 3.12
C LEU A 199 -9.36 23.98 3.60
N LYS A 200 -9.95 25.16 3.83
CA LYS A 200 -11.37 25.30 4.16
C LYS A 200 -12.27 24.64 3.11
N ARG A 201 -12.03 24.90 1.82
CA ARG A 201 -12.83 24.32 0.72
C ARG A 201 -12.72 22.79 0.65
N VAL A 202 -11.54 22.23 0.93
CA VAL A 202 -11.32 20.77 0.95
C VAL A 202 -12.05 20.14 2.13
N LEU A 203 -11.96 20.74 3.33
CA LEU A 203 -12.59 20.21 4.54
C LEU A 203 -14.13 20.32 4.53
N TYR A 204 -14.72 21.30 3.81
CA TYR A 204 -16.17 21.43 3.69
C TYR A 204 -16.80 20.54 2.60
N ARG A 205 -16.00 19.84 1.80
CA ARG A 205 -16.49 18.91 0.75
C ARG A 205 -16.38 17.44 1.14
N SER A 206 -15.81 17.14 2.26
CA SER A 206 -15.69 15.81 2.88
C SER A 206 -16.68 15.66 4.02
#